data_95b6c6d4ade24e56799f0b2b65b78f85
#
_entry.id   95b6c6d4ade24e56799f0b2b65b78f85
#
_cell.length_a   1.000
_cell.length_b   1.000
_cell.length_c   1.000
_cell.angle_alpha   90.00
_cell.angle_beta   90.00
_cell.angle_gamma   90.00
#
_symmetry.space_group_name_H-M   'P 1'
#
loop_
_entity.id
_entity.type
_entity.pdbx_description
1 polymer ?
#
loop_
_entity_poly.entity_id
_entity_poly.type
_entity_poly.pdbx_seq_one_letter_code
_entity_poly.pdbx_strand_id
1 'polypeptide(L)'
;AVYDTLVRLAQDFSLRYPLVDGQGNFGSVDGDSAGAMRYTEARLARIATEMLRDINADTVDFVPNFDEQQREPEVLPARFPNLLVNGADGIAVGMATRIPPHNLGEVIDATVALIDDPEMEDDRLLEYIKGPDFPTGGVIVGTSGIREAVRTGRGSIRVRAKAHTENIRGNRTQIV
;
A
#
# COMPACT_ATOMS: atom_id res chain seq x y z
N ALA A 1 7.04 -19.20 2.10
CA ALA A 1 6.92 -18.09 1.15
C ALA A 1 5.46 -17.60 1.03
N VAL A 2 4.50 -18.46 0.65
CA VAL A 2 3.08 -18.03 0.49
C VAL A 2 2.51 -17.47 1.78
N TYR A 3 2.68 -18.16 2.89
CA TYR A 3 2.20 -17.69 4.19
C TYR A 3 2.85 -16.37 4.62
N ASP A 4 4.14 -16.20 4.41
CA ASP A 4 4.84 -14.95 4.78
C ASP A 4 4.31 -13.76 3.99
N THR A 5 4.00 -13.95 2.70
CA THR A 5 3.38 -12.92 1.87
C THR A 5 1.96 -12.60 2.37
N LEU A 6 1.17 -13.63 2.67
CA LEU A 6 -0.17 -13.47 3.21
C LEU A 6 -0.16 -12.72 4.54
N VAL A 7 0.80 -13.01 5.42
CA VAL A 7 1.00 -12.29 6.68
C VAL A 7 1.21 -10.79 6.42
N ARG A 8 2.09 -10.43 5.48
CA ARG A 8 2.32 -9.01 5.14
C ARG A 8 1.06 -8.32 4.61
N LEU A 9 0.24 -9.03 3.83
CA LEU A 9 -1.02 -8.48 3.31
C LEU A 9 -2.08 -8.27 4.38
N ALA A 10 -1.94 -8.88 5.55
CA ALA A 10 -2.83 -8.73 6.70
C ALA A 10 -2.36 -7.69 7.72
N GLN A 11 -1.08 -7.27 7.67
CA GLN A 11 -0.51 -6.35 8.64
C GLN A 11 -0.91 -4.90 8.32
N ASP A 12 -1.63 -4.25 9.21
CA ASP A 12 -2.07 -2.86 9.09
C ASP A 12 -0.91 -1.84 9.23
N PHE A 13 0.23 -2.29 9.75
CA PHE A 13 1.47 -1.50 9.79
C PHE A 13 2.37 -1.71 8.56
N SER A 14 2.06 -2.71 7.71
CA SER A 14 2.78 -2.97 6.45
C SER A 14 2.04 -2.43 5.22
N LEU A 15 0.71 -2.56 5.19
CA LEU A 15 -0.15 -2.05 4.11
C LEU A 15 -1.05 -0.94 4.61
N ARG A 16 -1.17 0.13 3.85
CA ARG A 16 -2.12 1.23 4.16
C ARG A 16 -3.57 0.76 4.10
N TYR A 17 -3.89 -0.12 3.14
CA TYR A 17 -5.18 -0.78 2.98
C TYR A 17 -4.96 -2.30 2.91
N PRO A 18 -5.00 -3.01 4.05
CA PRO A 18 -4.77 -4.45 4.10
C PRO A 18 -5.71 -5.20 3.15
N LEU A 19 -5.15 -6.18 2.42
CA LEU A 19 -5.88 -7.00 1.46
C LEU A 19 -6.32 -8.34 2.04
N VAL A 20 -5.78 -8.72 3.19
CA VAL A 20 -6.15 -9.92 3.95
C VAL A 20 -6.70 -9.50 5.31
N ASP A 21 -7.83 -10.07 5.67
CA ASP A 21 -8.41 -10.00 7.02
C ASP A 21 -7.95 -11.22 7.79
N GLY A 22 -7.05 -10.99 8.75
CA GLY A 22 -6.42 -12.04 9.54
C GLY A 22 -7.01 -12.15 10.93
N GLN A 23 -7.11 -13.38 11.45
CA GLN A 23 -7.47 -13.66 12.83
C GLN A 23 -6.36 -14.47 13.51
N GLY A 24 -5.89 -13.99 14.64
CA GLY A 24 -4.77 -14.54 15.38
C GLY A 24 -3.59 -13.59 15.45
N ASN A 25 -2.39 -14.12 15.71
CA ASN A 25 -1.17 -13.32 15.78
C ASN A 25 -0.52 -13.18 14.41
N PHE A 26 -0.58 -11.98 13.82
CA PHE A 26 0.08 -11.61 12.56
C PHE A 26 1.32 -10.73 12.77
N GLY A 27 1.89 -10.75 13.97
CA GLY A 27 3.05 -9.94 14.33
C GLY A 27 2.68 -8.55 14.83
N SER A 28 3.69 -7.75 15.12
CA SER A 28 3.54 -6.38 15.57
C SER A 28 4.54 -5.44 14.89
N VAL A 29 4.26 -4.14 14.95
CA VAL A 29 5.19 -3.10 14.48
C VAL A 29 6.50 -3.09 15.27
N ASP A 30 6.48 -3.58 16.52
CA ASP A 30 7.66 -3.68 17.39
C ASP A 30 8.60 -4.85 17.03
N GLY A 31 8.24 -5.62 15.98
CA GLY A 31 9.09 -6.68 15.45
C GLY A 31 8.74 -8.09 15.94
N ASP A 32 7.62 -8.27 16.63
CA ASP A 32 7.14 -9.61 16.97
C ASP A 32 6.80 -10.39 15.71
N SER A 33 7.23 -11.62 15.65
CA SER A 33 6.93 -12.52 14.53
C SER A 33 5.46 -12.97 14.56
N ALA A 34 4.91 -13.20 13.37
CA ALA A 34 3.60 -13.83 13.25
C ALA A 34 3.62 -15.26 13.82
N GLY A 35 2.49 -15.70 14.34
CA GLY A 35 2.26 -17.07 14.74
C GLY A 35 2.40 -18.05 13.56
N ALA A 36 2.69 -19.32 13.86
CA ALA A 36 2.70 -20.33 12.82
C ALA A 36 1.33 -20.48 12.14
N MET A 37 1.32 -20.82 10.87
CA MET A 37 0.12 -20.90 10.01
C MET A 37 -1.05 -21.69 10.65
N ARG A 38 -0.74 -22.74 11.41
CA ARG A 38 -1.74 -23.58 12.11
C ARG A 38 -2.51 -22.88 13.22
N TYR A 39 -2.06 -21.68 13.63
CA TYR A 39 -2.69 -20.89 14.70
C TYR A 39 -3.40 -19.63 14.18
N THR A 40 -3.43 -19.44 12.88
CA THR A 40 -4.01 -18.24 12.28
C THR A 40 -5.08 -18.60 11.26
N GLU A 41 -6.04 -17.72 11.10
CA GLU A 41 -7.03 -17.77 10.04
C GLU A 41 -6.90 -16.56 9.14
N ALA A 42 -7.21 -16.70 7.85
CA ALA A 42 -7.13 -15.63 6.89
C ALA A 42 -8.27 -15.70 5.89
N ARG A 43 -8.77 -14.54 5.51
CA ARG A 43 -9.76 -14.38 4.44
C ARG A 43 -9.46 -13.12 3.66
N LEU A 44 -10.06 -12.97 2.48
CA LEU A 44 -9.95 -11.74 1.73
C LEU A 44 -10.61 -10.59 2.50
N ALA A 45 -9.90 -9.49 2.62
CA ALA A 45 -10.50 -8.25 3.09
C ALA A 45 -11.54 -7.76 2.06
N ARG A 46 -12.53 -6.99 2.53
CA ARG A 46 -13.60 -6.48 1.64
C ARG A 46 -13.05 -5.71 0.44
N ILE A 47 -12.05 -4.89 0.64
CA ILE A 47 -11.41 -4.14 -0.46
C ILE A 47 -10.70 -5.06 -1.45
N ALA A 48 -10.16 -6.19 -1.01
CA ALA A 48 -9.47 -7.14 -1.89
C ALA A 48 -10.43 -7.81 -2.88
N THR A 49 -11.72 -7.93 -2.55
CA THR A 49 -12.71 -8.46 -3.49
C THR A 49 -12.91 -7.56 -4.71
N GLU A 50 -12.66 -6.25 -4.57
CA GLU A 50 -12.70 -5.30 -5.69
C GLU A 50 -11.49 -5.44 -6.63
N MET A 51 -10.39 -6.04 -6.18
CA MET A 51 -9.25 -6.39 -7.03
C MET A 51 -9.60 -7.50 -8.03
N LEU A 52 -10.50 -8.40 -7.64
CA LEU A 52 -10.88 -9.60 -8.40
C LEU A 52 -12.20 -9.43 -9.16
N ARG A 53 -12.93 -8.36 -8.92
CA ARG A 53 -14.23 -8.14 -9.53
C ARG A 53 -14.12 -8.08 -11.05
N ASP A 54 -15.07 -8.74 -11.71
CA ASP A 54 -15.15 -8.86 -13.16
C ASP A 54 -13.98 -9.63 -13.82
N ILE A 55 -13.20 -10.41 -13.05
CA ILE A 55 -12.08 -11.20 -13.57
C ILE A 55 -12.53 -12.24 -14.63
N ASN A 56 -13.77 -12.71 -14.55
CA ASN A 56 -14.35 -13.66 -15.50
C ASN A 56 -15.09 -12.97 -16.66
N ALA A 57 -15.00 -11.65 -16.78
CA ALA A 57 -15.72 -10.84 -17.78
C ALA A 57 -14.81 -10.35 -18.92
N ASP A 58 -13.74 -11.06 -19.19
CA ASP A 58 -12.75 -10.73 -20.25
C ASP A 58 -12.13 -9.32 -20.06
N THR A 59 -11.87 -8.96 -18.82
CA THR A 59 -11.31 -7.65 -18.45
C THR A 59 -9.79 -7.62 -18.43
N VAL A 60 -9.15 -8.80 -18.35
CA VAL A 60 -7.68 -8.97 -18.30
C VAL A 60 -7.27 -10.20 -19.07
N ASP A 61 -6.05 -10.19 -19.58
CA ASP A 61 -5.46 -11.30 -20.29
C ASP A 61 -5.04 -12.41 -19.33
N PHE A 62 -5.18 -13.66 -19.80
CA PHE A 62 -4.76 -14.85 -19.10
C PHE A 62 -3.61 -15.54 -19.83
N VAL A 63 -2.57 -15.90 -19.12
CA VAL A 63 -1.40 -16.62 -19.61
C VAL A 63 -1.31 -18.00 -18.99
N PRO A 64 -0.62 -18.98 -19.63
CA PRO A 64 -0.33 -20.25 -19.00
C PRO A 64 0.49 -20.03 -17.71
N ASN A 65 0.19 -20.82 -16.67
CA ASN A 65 1.02 -20.87 -15.48
C ASN A 65 2.33 -21.61 -15.74
N PHE A 66 3.20 -21.72 -14.74
CA PHE A 66 4.56 -22.27 -14.89
C PHE A 66 4.62 -23.69 -15.51
N ASP A 67 3.67 -24.56 -15.17
CA ASP A 67 3.60 -25.94 -15.71
C ASP A 67 2.66 -26.10 -16.91
N GLU A 68 2.11 -24.99 -17.42
CA GLU A 68 1.19 -24.89 -18.56
C GLU A 68 -0.11 -25.70 -18.40
N GLN A 69 -0.42 -26.21 -17.20
CA GLN A 69 -1.61 -26.98 -16.94
C GLN A 69 -2.82 -26.13 -16.64
N GLN A 70 -2.61 -24.89 -16.22
CA GLN A 70 -3.67 -23.93 -15.89
C GLN A 70 -3.35 -22.56 -16.50
N ARG A 71 -4.34 -21.68 -16.47
CA ARG A 71 -4.14 -20.28 -16.85
C ARG A 71 -4.31 -19.37 -15.65
N GLU A 72 -3.50 -18.33 -15.58
CA GLU A 72 -3.57 -17.31 -14.55
C GLU A 72 -3.69 -15.92 -15.19
N PRO A 73 -4.31 -14.95 -14.50
CA PRO A 73 -4.40 -13.61 -15.03
C PRO A 73 -3.00 -12.95 -15.01
N GLU A 74 -2.64 -12.29 -16.09
CA GLU A 74 -1.39 -11.53 -16.18
C GLU A 74 -1.36 -10.37 -15.20
N VAL A 75 -2.50 -9.70 -15.02
CA VAL A 75 -2.76 -8.67 -14.01
C VAL A 75 -4.16 -8.84 -13.43
N LEU A 76 -4.41 -8.31 -12.24
CA LEU A 76 -5.77 -8.30 -11.69
C LEU A 76 -6.59 -7.13 -12.25
N PRO A 77 -7.92 -7.25 -12.37
CA PRO A 77 -8.79 -6.18 -12.86
C PRO A 77 -8.70 -4.88 -12.07
N ALA A 78 -8.53 -4.97 -10.75
CA ALA A 78 -8.25 -3.88 -9.82
C ALA A 78 -9.16 -2.64 -10.03
N ARG A 79 -10.40 -2.68 -9.54
CA ARG A 79 -11.35 -1.57 -9.66
C ARG A 79 -10.96 -0.29 -8.91
N PHE A 80 -9.91 -0.33 -8.13
CA PHE A 80 -9.31 0.82 -7.48
C PHE A 80 -7.78 0.82 -7.73
N PRO A 81 -7.12 1.98 -7.69
CA PRO A 81 -5.71 2.11 -8.06
C PRO A 81 -4.78 1.59 -6.95
N ASN A 82 -4.74 0.26 -6.75
CA ASN A 82 -3.98 -0.38 -5.68
C ASN A 82 -2.48 -0.05 -5.71
N LEU A 83 -1.90 0.13 -6.90
CA LEU A 83 -0.50 0.53 -7.04
C LEU A 83 -0.19 1.84 -6.31
N LEU A 84 -1.10 2.80 -6.33
CA LEU A 84 -0.91 4.10 -5.68
C LEU A 84 -1.32 4.05 -4.21
N VAL A 85 -2.42 3.39 -3.86
CA VAL A 85 -2.93 3.43 -2.49
C VAL A 85 -2.14 2.55 -1.52
N ASN A 86 -1.62 1.42 -1.97
CA ASN A 86 -0.74 0.56 -1.16
C ASN A 86 0.74 0.72 -1.49
N GLY A 87 1.06 1.41 -2.60
CA GLY A 87 2.43 1.54 -3.06
C GLY A 87 3.00 0.24 -3.63
N ALA A 88 4.26 0.29 -4.00
CA ALA A 88 5.03 -0.86 -4.42
C ALA A 88 6.52 -0.67 -4.09
N ASP A 89 7.17 -1.73 -3.69
CA ASP A 89 8.62 -1.77 -3.46
C ASP A 89 9.16 -3.02 -4.16
N GLY A 90 10.11 -2.84 -5.05
CA GLY A 90 10.66 -3.93 -5.84
C GLY A 90 12.09 -3.65 -6.30
N ILE A 91 12.89 -4.71 -6.27
CA ILE A 91 14.29 -4.69 -6.72
C ILE A 91 14.42 -5.66 -7.89
N ALA A 92 14.84 -5.13 -9.05
CA ALA A 92 15.13 -5.90 -10.22
C ALA A 92 16.59 -5.71 -10.63
N VAL A 93 17.07 -6.51 -11.59
CA VAL A 93 18.41 -6.33 -12.13
C VAL A 93 18.46 -5.01 -12.92
N GLY A 94 19.33 -4.11 -12.49
CA GLY A 94 19.54 -2.82 -13.14
C GLY A 94 18.57 -1.71 -12.76
N MET A 95 17.50 -2.00 -12.03
CA MET A 95 16.56 -0.97 -11.54
C MET A 95 15.83 -1.38 -10.28
N ALA A 96 15.33 -0.38 -9.56
CA ALA A 96 14.45 -0.58 -8.42
C ALA A 96 13.30 0.42 -8.48
N THR A 97 12.16 0.07 -7.88
CA THR A 97 11.04 0.98 -7.68
C THR A 97 10.69 1.09 -6.21
N ARG A 98 10.23 2.26 -5.81
CA ARG A 98 9.70 2.51 -4.47
C ARG A 98 8.58 3.55 -4.55
N ILE A 99 7.38 3.07 -4.72
CA ILE A 99 6.16 3.90 -4.77
C ILE A 99 5.57 3.89 -3.37
N PRO A 100 5.47 5.04 -2.69
CA PRO A 100 4.84 5.11 -1.37
C PRO A 100 3.32 4.92 -1.47
N PRO A 101 2.64 4.49 -0.39
CA PRO A 101 1.18 4.45 -0.34
C PRO A 101 0.58 5.86 -0.29
N HIS A 102 -0.69 5.98 -0.76
CA HIS A 102 -1.44 7.23 -0.81
C HIS A 102 -2.86 7.05 -0.28
N ASN A 103 -3.49 8.14 0.11
CA ASN A 103 -4.87 8.13 0.56
C ASN A 103 -5.83 7.78 -0.59
N LEU A 104 -6.71 6.81 -0.38
CA LEU A 104 -7.63 6.31 -1.40
C LEU A 104 -8.58 7.42 -1.91
N GLY A 105 -9.12 8.24 -1.01
CA GLY A 105 -10.01 9.35 -1.38
C GLY A 105 -9.28 10.36 -2.27
N GLU A 106 -8.09 10.80 -1.88
CA GLU A 106 -7.27 11.74 -2.65
C GLU A 106 -6.94 11.19 -4.05
N VAL A 107 -6.61 9.91 -4.15
CA VAL A 107 -6.30 9.28 -5.46
C VAL A 107 -7.54 9.16 -6.33
N ILE A 108 -8.70 8.85 -5.76
CA ILE A 108 -9.97 8.82 -6.50
C ILE A 108 -10.34 10.22 -7.00
N ASP A 109 -10.25 11.23 -6.14
CA ASP A 109 -10.57 12.62 -6.50
C ASP A 109 -9.66 13.11 -7.64
N ALA A 110 -8.36 12.80 -7.57
CA ALA A 110 -7.41 13.10 -8.65
C ALA A 110 -7.77 12.35 -9.94
N THR A 111 -8.17 11.09 -9.84
CA THR A 111 -8.58 10.29 -11.01
C THR A 111 -9.81 10.87 -11.67
N VAL A 112 -10.82 11.25 -10.90
CA VAL A 112 -12.04 11.91 -11.43
C VAL A 112 -11.69 13.22 -12.11
N ALA A 113 -10.86 14.06 -11.47
CA ALA A 113 -10.44 15.32 -12.06
C ALA A 113 -9.67 15.13 -13.38
N LEU A 114 -8.82 14.10 -13.47
CA LEU A 114 -8.09 13.79 -14.71
C LEU A 114 -9.00 13.23 -15.82
N ILE A 115 -10.06 12.51 -15.48
CA ILE A 115 -11.08 12.06 -16.45
C ILE A 115 -11.84 13.27 -17.03
N ASP A 116 -12.17 14.23 -16.18
CA ASP A 116 -12.88 15.44 -16.58
C ASP A 116 -12.00 16.41 -17.40
N ASP A 117 -10.68 16.42 -17.14
CA ASP A 117 -9.69 17.26 -17.83
C ASP A 117 -8.43 16.43 -18.13
N PRO A 118 -8.42 15.62 -19.23
CA PRO A 118 -7.29 14.77 -19.58
C PRO A 118 -5.98 15.51 -19.90
N GLU A 119 -6.06 16.79 -20.21
CA GLU A 119 -4.89 17.65 -20.49
C GLU A 119 -4.41 18.41 -19.25
N MET A 120 -4.90 18.01 -18.06
CA MET A 120 -4.52 18.63 -16.79
C MET A 120 -3.00 18.57 -16.57
N GLU A 121 -2.41 19.70 -16.17
CA GLU A 121 -1.00 19.76 -15.82
C GLU A 121 -0.71 18.95 -14.55
N ASP A 122 0.46 18.28 -14.53
CA ASP A 122 0.89 17.43 -13.40
C ASP A 122 0.86 18.17 -12.06
N ASP A 123 1.20 19.44 -12.03
CA ASP A 123 1.18 20.25 -10.81
C ASP A 123 -0.21 20.40 -10.20
N ARG A 124 -1.28 20.34 -11.00
CA ARG A 124 -2.65 20.36 -10.50
C ARG A 124 -3.06 19.06 -9.80
N LEU A 125 -2.44 17.93 -10.15
CA LEU A 125 -2.66 16.67 -9.45
C LEU A 125 -2.25 16.77 -7.97
N LEU A 126 -1.26 17.59 -7.64
CA LEU A 126 -0.83 17.86 -6.27
C LEU A 126 -1.85 18.65 -5.43
N GLU A 127 -2.87 19.23 -6.04
CA GLU A 127 -3.98 19.85 -5.31
C GLU A 127 -4.90 18.77 -4.71
N TYR A 128 -4.96 17.59 -5.33
CA TYR A 128 -5.74 16.42 -4.90
C TYR A 128 -4.89 15.46 -4.06
N ILE A 129 -3.76 14.99 -4.60
CA ILE A 129 -2.84 14.07 -3.91
C ILE A 129 -1.75 14.90 -3.23
N LYS A 130 -1.91 15.14 -1.94
CA LYS A 130 -1.02 16.01 -1.16
C LYS A 130 0.33 15.37 -0.83
N GLY A 131 0.42 14.06 -0.91
CA GLY A 131 1.63 13.29 -0.68
C GLY A 131 1.35 11.88 -0.17
N PRO A 132 2.40 11.13 0.19
CA PRO A 132 2.27 9.80 0.78
C PRO A 132 1.40 9.77 2.04
N ASP A 133 0.66 8.66 2.21
CA ASP A 133 -0.13 8.34 3.39
C ASP A 133 0.34 7.01 3.96
N PHE A 134 1.27 7.05 4.90
CA PHE A 134 1.91 5.86 5.46
C PHE A 134 1.02 5.14 6.47
N PRO A 135 1.02 3.79 6.52
CA PRO A 135 0.18 3.00 7.44
C PRO A 135 0.48 3.31 8.92
N THR A 136 1.71 3.63 9.26
CA THR A 136 2.11 3.98 10.64
C THR A 136 2.09 5.49 10.90
N GLY A 137 1.62 6.30 9.94
CA GLY A 137 1.49 7.75 10.09
C GLY A 137 2.83 8.48 10.03
N GLY A 138 2.97 9.51 10.85
CA GLY A 138 4.12 10.40 10.84
C GLY A 138 3.81 11.79 10.26
N VAL A 139 4.81 12.64 10.20
CA VAL A 139 4.72 13.99 9.65
C VAL A 139 5.74 14.16 8.54
N ILE A 140 5.28 14.46 7.33
CA ILE A 140 6.16 14.80 6.21
C ILE A 140 6.70 16.23 6.40
N VAL A 141 8.00 16.38 6.29
CA VAL A 141 8.68 17.64 6.49
C VAL A 141 9.00 18.28 5.14
N GLY A 142 8.22 19.28 4.76
CA GLY A 142 8.33 19.98 3.48
C GLY A 142 7.66 19.23 2.33
N THR A 143 7.43 19.93 1.21
CA THR A 143 6.71 19.38 0.04
C THR A 143 7.59 19.29 -1.22
N SER A 144 8.84 19.81 -1.16
CA SER A 144 9.72 19.84 -2.34
C SER A 144 10.01 18.46 -2.92
N GLY A 145 10.29 17.48 -2.04
CA GLY A 145 10.55 16.10 -2.47
C GLY A 145 9.33 15.42 -3.08
N ILE A 146 8.11 15.75 -2.63
CA ILE A 146 6.87 15.25 -3.23
C ILE A 146 6.73 15.80 -4.65
N ARG A 147 6.88 17.11 -4.82
CA ARG A 147 6.79 17.76 -6.15
C ARG A 147 7.84 17.22 -7.11
N GLU A 148 9.06 17.03 -6.64
CA GLU A 148 10.13 16.45 -7.43
C GLU A 148 9.80 15.01 -7.86
N ALA A 149 9.28 14.19 -6.93
CA ALA A 149 8.87 12.82 -7.23
C ALA A 149 7.76 12.76 -8.30
N VAL A 150 6.76 13.63 -8.22
CA VAL A 150 5.67 13.69 -9.21
C VAL A 150 6.18 14.11 -10.59
N ARG A 151 7.04 15.13 -10.65
CA ARG A 151 7.54 15.66 -11.93
C ARG A 151 8.60 14.79 -12.60
N THR A 152 9.43 14.11 -11.83
CA THR A 152 10.64 13.43 -12.37
C THR A 152 10.62 11.91 -12.14
N GLY A 153 9.67 11.40 -11.36
CA GLY A 153 9.67 10.02 -10.87
C GLY A 153 10.69 9.76 -9.76
N ARG A 154 11.40 10.79 -9.27
CA ARG A 154 12.40 10.67 -8.21
C ARG A 154 12.28 11.84 -7.24
N GLY A 155 12.27 11.55 -5.93
CA GLY A 155 12.24 12.58 -4.91
C GLY A 155 12.65 12.02 -3.54
N SER A 156 13.11 12.91 -2.67
CA SER A 156 13.46 12.56 -1.29
C SER A 156 12.41 13.13 -0.35
N ILE A 157 11.70 12.27 0.36
CA ILE A 157 10.64 12.64 1.29
C ILE A 157 11.13 12.38 2.71
N ARG A 158 11.19 13.43 3.52
CA ARG A 158 11.57 13.33 4.93
C ARG A 158 10.32 13.11 5.78
N VAL A 159 10.34 12.05 6.59
CA VAL A 159 9.28 11.75 7.54
C VAL A 159 9.83 11.85 8.96
N ARG A 160 9.07 12.48 9.84
CA ARG A 160 9.35 12.59 11.26
C ARG A 160 8.27 11.87 12.06
N ALA A 161 8.69 11.11 13.06
CA ALA A 161 7.75 10.52 14.00
C ALA A 161 6.99 11.62 14.77
N LYS A 162 5.76 11.32 15.16
CA LYS A 162 4.99 12.09 16.13
C LYS A 162 5.13 11.35 17.46
N ALA A 163 5.96 11.87 18.35
CA ALA A 163 6.27 11.24 19.63
C ALA A 163 5.83 12.14 20.80
N HIS A 164 5.41 11.52 21.89
CA HIS A 164 5.11 12.17 23.15
C HIS A 164 5.60 11.29 24.32
N THR A 165 5.59 11.85 25.52
CA THR A 165 6.00 11.12 26.72
C THR A 165 4.79 10.84 27.60
N GLU A 166 4.73 9.64 28.16
CA GLU A 166 3.72 9.20 29.11
C GLU A 166 4.35 8.69 30.40
N ASN A 167 3.71 9.02 31.53
CA ASN A 167 4.14 8.49 32.83
C ASN A 167 3.51 7.12 33.06
N ILE A 168 4.33 6.15 33.40
CA ILE A 168 3.92 4.79 33.75
C ILE A 168 4.16 4.50 35.23
N ARG A 169 3.64 3.37 35.72
CA ARG A 169 3.78 2.98 37.13
C ARG A 169 5.25 2.99 37.57
N GLY A 170 5.51 3.44 38.81
CA GLY A 170 6.83 3.41 39.45
C GLY A 170 7.73 4.60 39.06
N ASN A 171 7.15 5.75 38.81
CA ASN A 171 7.85 7.00 38.52
C ASN A 171 8.76 6.91 37.25
N ARG A 172 8.37 6.07 36.30
CA ARG A 172 9.04 5.91 35.00
C ARG A 172 8.27 6.63 33.91
N THR A 173 9.00 7.15 32.93
CA THR A 173 8.42 7.78 31.73
C THR A 173 8.74 6.92 30.51
N GLN A 174 7.76 6.71 29.64
CA GLN A 174 7.98 6.10 28.34
C GLN A 174 7.80 7.12 27.22
N ILE A 175 8.47 6.90 26.11
CA ILE A 175 8.25 7.61 24.85
C ILE A 175 7.28 6.79 24.00
N VAL A 176 6.23 7.43 23.51
CA VAL A 176 5.20 6.81 22.68
C VAL A 176 5.14 7.53 21.32
#